data_dabb67ec86605da7bafcfbb6691739c5
#
_entry.id   dabb67ec86605da7bafcfbb6691739c5
#
_cell.length_a   1.000
_cell.length_b   1.000
_cell.length_c   1.000
_cell.angle_alpha   90.00
_cell.angle_beta   90.00
_cell.angle_gamma   90.00
#
_symmetry.space_group_name_H-M   'P 1'
#
loop_
_entity.id
_entity.type
_entity.pdbx_description
1 polymer ?
#
loop_
_entity_poly.entity_id
_entity_poly.type
_entity_poly.pdbx_seq_one_letter_code
_entity_poly.pdbx_strand_id
1 'polypeptide(L)'
;SLFVGALLIAPFNLAWLPFVSSNVEKKGFDKTLNNVFRIFTWVGLFFCFALELVANDFFLLTNNTDYIQSIKYVLPFSLSHFFLGYYFIFAAGIYLSGKIKQYRVIAIITVTSNFILYGFFYNNIDLFTVSYITLSSFVLAMSLAFYYGNNNFCSLQCQTDWFNTHG
;
A
#
# COMPACT_ATOMS: atom_id res chain seq x y z
N SER A 1 9.83 10.57 -1.30
CA SER A 1 8.62 9.74 -1.14
C SER A 1 7.59 9.98 -2.24
N LEU A 2 7.40 11.21 -2.73
CA LEU A 2 6.49 11.54 -3.83
C LEU A 2 6.76 10.71 -5.10
N PHE A 3 8.01 10.39 -5.40
CA PHE A 3 8.37 9.58 -6.57
C PHE A 3 7.76 8.18 -6.52
N VAL A 4 7.81 7.48 -5.38
CA VAL A 4 7.18 6.14 -5.24
C VAL A 4 5.67 6.25 -5.42
N GLY A 5 5.05 7.24 -4.76
CA GLY A 5 3.62 7.48 -4.89
C GLY A 5 3.19 7.79 -6.33
N ALA A 6 3.88 8.70 -7.00
CA ALA A 6 3.50 9.18 -8.33
C ALA A 6 3.87 8.20 -9.45
N LEU A 7 5.06 7.56 -9.38
CA LEU A 7 5.56 6.72 -10.47
C LEU A 7 5.15 5.26 -10.36
N LEU A 8 4.97 4.74 -9.15
CA LEU A 8 4.61 3.34 -8.93
C LEU A 8 3.16 3.16 -8.49
N ILE A 9 2.75 3.86 -7.42
CA ILE A 9 1.47 3.57 -6.77
C ILE A 9 0.29 4.14 -7.55
N ALA A 10 0.37 5.38 -8.03
CA ALA A 10 -0.75 6.02 -8.71
C ALA A 10 -1.12 5.33 -10.05
N PRO A 11 -0.17 5.03 -10.97
CA PRO A 11 -0.48 4.30 -12.20
C PRO A 11 -0.99 2.89 -11.91
N PHE A 12 -0.38 2.21 -10.92
CA PHE A 12 -0.82 0.89 -10.50
C PHE A 12 -2.29 0.92 -10.03
N ASN A 13 -2.64 1.83 -9.14
CA ASN A 13 -3.99 1.94 -8.59
C ASN A 13 -5.04 2.27 -9.66
N LEU A 14 -4.71 3.13 -10.63
CA LEU A 14 -5.59 3.45 -11.75
C LEU A 14 -5.89 2.23 -12.63
N ALA A 15 -4.92 1.35 -12.84
CA ALA A 15 -5.09 0.13 -13.63
C ALA A 15 -5.68 -1.03 -12.81
N TRP A 16 -5.39 -1.08 -11.51
CA TRP A 16 -5.70 -2.23 -10.66
C TRP A 16 -7.20 -2.44 -10.47
N LEU A 17 -7.94 -1.42 -10.11
CA LEU A 17 -9.38 -1.56 -9.82
C LEU A 17 -10.20 -2.01 -11.03
N PRO A 18 -10.06 -1.42 -12.25
CA PRO A 18 -10.71 -1.92 -13.46
C PRO A 18 -10.27 -3.34 -13.82
N PHE A 19 -8.99 -3.67 -13.64
CA PHE A 19 -8.48 -5.01 -13.89
C PHE A 19 -9.15 -6.05 -13.00
N VAL A 20 -9.24 -5.81 -11.70
CA VAL A 20 -9.87 -6.74 -10.76
C VAL A 20 -11.36 -6.87 -11.06
N SER A 21 -12.07 -5.76 -11.27
CA SER A 21 -13.51 -5.77 -11.55
C SER A 21 -13.88 -6.58 -12.81
N SER A 22 -13.01 -6.60 -13.83
CA SER A 22 -13.24 -7.35 -15.06
C SER A 22 -12.78 -8.81 -15.02
N ASN A 23 -12.02 -9.22 -14.00
CA ASN A 23 -11.42 -10.56 -13.95
C ASN A 23 -11.78 -11.36 -12.68
N VAL A 24 -12.39 -10.76 -11.67
CA VAL A 24 -12.68 -11.41 -10.39
C VAL A 24 -13.55 -12.67 -10.53
N GLU A 25 -14.43 -12.71 -11.52
CA GLU A 25 -15.33 -13.84 -11.79
C GLU A 25 -14.70 -14.94 -12.66
N LYS A 26 -13.49 -14.71 -13.20
CA LYS A 26 -12.85 -15.69 -14.09
C LYS A 26 -12.16 -16.79 -13.30
N LYS A 27 -12.29 -18.04 -13.78
CA LYS A 27 -11.54 -19.18 -13.21
C LYS A 27 -10.04 -18.91 -13.23
N GLY A 28 -9.38 -19.11 -12.10
CA GLY A 28 -7.94 -18.91 -11.96
C GLY A 28 -7.53 -17.49 -11.58
N PHE A 29 -8.47 -16.62 -11.19
CA PHE A 29 -8.17 -15.28 -10.70
C PHE A 29 -7.18 -15.29 -9.54
N ASP A 30 -7.22 -16.29 -8.62
CA ASP A 30 -6.26 -16.45 -7.51
C ASP A 30 -4.82 -16.55 -7.99
N LYS A 31 -4.57 -17.33 -9.05
CA LYS A 31 -3.22 -17.45 -9.63
C LYS A 31 -2.75 -16.13 -10.18
N THR A 32 -3.67 -15.39 -10.82
CA THR A 32 -3.37 -14.06 -11.36
C THR A 32 -3.10 -13.07 -10.23
N LEU A 33 -3.91 -13.08 -9.18
CA LEU A 33 -3.73 -12.27 -7.99
C LEU A 33 -2.36 -12.53 -7.34
N ASN A 34 -2.00 -13.79 -7.12
CA ASN A 34 -0.70 -14.18 -6.57
C ASN A 34 0.48 -13.73 -7.45
N ASN A 35 0.33 -13.80 -8.78
CA ASN A 35 1.36 -13.31 -9.69
C ASN A 35 1.51 -11.78 -9.60
N VAL A 36 0.40 -11.04 -9.57
CA VAL A 36 0.43 -9.58 -9.39
C VAL A 36 1.09 -9.22 -8.07
N PHE A 37 0.74 -9.92 -6.98
CA PHE A 37 1.38 -9.75 -5.68
C PHE A 37 2.89 -9.91 -5.77
N ARG A 38 3.35 -11.01 -6.35
CA ARG A 38 4.77 -11.32 -6.48
C ARG A 38 5.50 -10.27 -7.31
N ILE A 39 4.94 -9.89 -8.46
CA ILE A 39 5.54 -8.87 -9.33
C ILE A 39 5.58 -7.52 -8.61
N PHE A 40 4.48 -7.11 -8.00
CA PHE A 40 4.41 -5.85 -7.24
C PHE A 40 5.43 -5.81 -6.10
N THR A 41 5.63 -6.94 -5.39
CA THR A 41 6.64 -7.05 -4.34
C THR A 41 8.05 -6.82 -4.87
N TRP A 42 8.43 -7.55 -5.92
CA TRP A 42 9.78 -7.44 -6.48
C TRP A 42 10.06 -6.05 -7.07
N VAL A 43 9.13 -5.54 -7.87
CA VAL A 43 9.26 -4.22 -8.49
C VAL A 43 9.26 -3.12 -7.44
N GLY A 44 8.35 -3.19 -6.47
CA GLY A 44 8.24 -2.20 -5.41
C GLY A 44 9.47 -2.16 -4.49
N LEU A 45 9.96 -3.32 -4.05
CA LEU A 45 11.19 -3.39 -3.24
C LEU A 45 12.41 -2.90 -4.03
N PHE A 46 12.56 -3.37 -5.28
CA PHE A 46 13.63 -2.90 -6.15
C PHE A 46 13.61 -1.37 -6.29
N PHE A 47 12.44 -0.78 -6.49
CA PHE A 47 12.29 0.67 -6.63
C PHE A 47 12.61 1.42 -5.32
N CYS A 48 12.19 0.89 -4.16
CA CYS A 48 12.53 1.47 -2.87
C CYS A 48 14.04 1.49 -2.61
N PHE A 49 14.72 0.36 -2.85
CA PHE A 49 16.19 0.28 -2.67
C PHE A 49 16.96 1.08 -3.73
N ALA A 50 16.50 1.09 -4.97
CA ALA A 50 17.11 1.90 -6.01
C ALA A 50 17.06 3.40 -5.68
N LEU A 51 15.93 3.88 -5.15
CA LEU A 51 15.81 5.27 -4.69
C LEU A 51 16.76 5.59 -3.53
N GLU A 52 16.94 4.67 -2.59
CA GLU A 52 17.89 4.85 -1.48
C GLU A 52 19.32 4.98 -1.98
N LEU A 53 19.72 4.10 -2.91
CA LEU A 53 21.07 4.13 -3.49
C LEU A 53 21.33 5.39 -4.32
N VAL A 54 20.37 5.78 -5.14
CA VAL A 54 20.51 6.96 -6.02
C VAL A 54 20.38 8.28 -5.26
N ALA A 55 19.66 8.31 -4.13
CA ALA A 55 19.42 9.54 -3.39
C ALA A 55 20.73 10.21 -2.93
N ASN A 56 21.71 9.43 -2.48
CA ASN A 56 23.01 9.94 -2.04
C ASN A 56 23.75 10.62 -3.20
N ASP A 57 23.88 9.93 -4.33
CA ASP A 57 24.61 10.43 -5.50
C ASP A 57 23.91 11.66 -6.11
N PHE A 58 22.57 11.66 -6.10
CA PHE A 58 21.77 12.78 -6.58
C PHE A 58 22.02 14.05 -5.75
N PHE A 59 22.04 13.96 -4.41
CA PHE A 59 22.31 15.12 -3.56
C PHE A 59 23.76 15.60 -3.66
N LEU A 60 24.71 14.70 -3.84
CA LEU A 60 26.11 15.06 -4.08
C LEU A 60 26.30 15.78 -5.42
N LEU A 61 25.68 15.30 -6.49
CA LEU A 61 25.74 15.90 -7.81
C LEU A 61 25.08 17.29 -7.88
N THR A 62 24.01 17.50 -7.12
CA THR A 62 23.34 18.81 -7.07
C THR A 62 24.03 19.81 -6.13
N ASN A 63 25.16 19.44 -5.53
CA ASN A 63 25.91 20.24 -4.56
C ASN A 63 25.07 20.76 -3.38
N ASN A 64 24.03 20.00 -3.03
CA ASN A 64 23.00 20.38 -2.04
C ASN A 64 23.23 19.65 -0.72
N THR A 65 24.37 19.98 -0.08
CA THR A 65 24.86 19.31 1.12
C THR A 65 23.91 19.37 2.31
N ASP A 66 23.05 20.40 2.38
CA ASP A 66 22.07 20.56 3.45
C ASP A 66 21.04 19.43 3.48
N TYR A 67 20.79 18.75 2.36
CA TYR A 67 19.84 17.65 2.26
C TYR A 67 20.45 16.25 2.48
N ILE A 68 21.78 16.14 2.62
CA ILE A 68 22.45 14.86 2.86
C ILE A 68 21.89 14.18 4.13
N GLN A 69 21.61 14.97 5.17
CA GLN A 69 21.00 14.45 6.40
C GLN A 69 19.59 13.86 6.20
N SER A 70 18.91 14.25 5.09
CA SER A 70 17.56 13.77 4.77
C SER A 70 17.54 12.40 4.10
N ILE A 71 18.70 11.88 3.66
CA ILE A 71 18.82 10.58 2.98
C ILE A 71 18.29 9.46 3.87
N LYS A 72 18.62 9.49 5.16
CA LYS A 72 18.16 8.50 6.16
C LYS A 72 16.63 8.34 6.27
N TYR A 73 15.87 9.30 5.72
CA TYR A 73 14.40 9.26 5.71
C TYR A 73 13.83 8.72 4.39
N VAL A 74 14.65 8.56 3.35
CA VAL A 74 14.20 8.14 2.02
C VAL A 74 13.62 6.72 2.10
N LEU A 75 14.32 5.80 2.71
CA LEU A 75 13.90 4.41 2.83
C LEU A 75 12.60 4.24 3.63
N PRO A 76 12.46 4.78 4.87
CA PRO A 76 11.21 4.65 5.62
C PRO A 76 10.00 5.24 4.88
N PHE A 77 10.17 6.40 4.24
CA PHE A 77 9.09 6.99 3.45
C PHE A 77 8.77 6.21 2.17
N SER A 78 9.78 5.63 1.51
CA SER A 78 9.58 4.79 0.33
C SER A 78 8.84 3.50 0.69
N LEU A 79 9.23 2.85 1.78
CA LEU A 79 8.55 1.67 2.31
C LEU A 79 7.12 1.98 2.75
N SER A 80 6.85 3.14 3.34
CA SER A 80 5.48 3.51 3.70
C SER A 80 4.57 3.60 2.48
N HIS A 81 5.04 4.16 1.37
CA HIS A 81 4.29 4.17 0.11
C HIS A 81 4.15 2.77 -0.51
N PHE A 82 5.18 1.94 -0.40
CA PHE A 82 5.10 0.55 -0.82
C PHE A 82 3.97 -0.21 -0.08
N PHE A 83 3.85 -0.05 1.25
CA PHE A 83 2.75 -0.63 2.02
C PHE A 83 1.39 -0.01 1.68
N LEU A 84 1.35 1.27 1.31
CA LEU A 84 0.15 1.90 0.77
C LEU A 84 -0.30 1.22 -0.54
N GLY A 85 0.63 0.79 -1.40
CA GLY A 85 0.31 0.01 -2.60
C GLY A 85 -0.36 -1.32 -2.27
N TYR A 86 0.13 -2.04 -1.27
CA TYR A 86 -0.53 -3.27 -0.79
C TYR A 86 -1.93 -3.00 -0.22
N TYR A 87 -2.09 -1.89 0.52
CA TYR A 87 -3.41 -1.48 0.97
C TYR A 87 -4.40 -1.38 -0.20
N PHE A 88 -4.02 -0.78 -1.34
CA PHE A 88 -4.90 -0.69 -2.51
C PHE A 88 -5.21 -2.06 -3.13
N ILE A 89 -4.24 -2.97 -3.14
CA ILE A 89 -4.46 -4.33 -3.65
C ILE A 89 -5.56 -5.04 -2.84
N PHE A 90 -5.46 -5.01 -1.52
CA PHE A 90 -6.43 -5.68 -0.64
C PHE A 90 -7.78 -4.94 -0.54
N ALA A 91 -7.76 -3.61 -0.56
CA ALA A 91 -8.95 -2.78 -0.51
C ALA A 91 -9.87 -2.99 -1.72
N ALA A 92 -9.34 -3.43 -2.87
CA ALA A 92 -10.15 -3.77 -4.04
C ALA A 92 -11.19 -4.87 -3.73
N GLY A 93 -10.83 -5.89 -2.93
CA GLY A 93 -11.78 -6.93 -2.50
C GLY A 93 -12.93 -6.38 -1.67
N ILE A 94 -12.66 -5.41 -0.78
CA ILE A 94 -13.68 -4.73 0.02
C ILE A 94 -14.60 -3.89 -0.88
N TYR A 95 -14.01 -3.20 -1.85
CA TYR A 95 -14.75 -2.35 -2.78
C TYR A 95 -15.70 -3.17 -3.66
N LEU A 96 -15.23 -4.25 -4.26
CA LEU A 96 -16.02 -5.11 -5.13
C LEU A 96 -17.13 -5.86 -4.41
N SER A 97 -16.92 -6.21 -3.13
CA SER A 97 -17.97 -6.83 -2.30
C SER A 97 -19.06 -5.85 -1.84
N GLY A 98 -18.97 -4.55 -2.19
CA GLY A 98 -19.92 -3.52 -1.77
C GLY A 98 -19.88 -3.19 -0.28
N LYS A 99 -18.93 -3.73 0.48
CA LYS A 99 -18.83 -3.54 1.94
C LYS A 99 -18.13 -2.25 2.32
N ILE A 100 -18.59 -1.11 1.78
CA ILE A 100 -18.00 0.23 1.99
C ILE A 100 -17.86 0.61 3.47
N LYS A 101 -18.69 0.04 4.36
CA LYS A 101 -18.57 0.25 5.81
C LYS A 101 -17.21 -0.20 6.35
N GLN A 102 -16.66 -1.32 5.86
CA GLN A 102 -15.36 -1.83 6.28
C GLN A 102 -14.22 -0.89 5.85
N TYR A 103 -14.32 -0.33 4.64
CA TYR A 103 -13.36 0.66 4.14
C TYR A 103 -13.30 1.89 5.04
N ARG A 104 -14.46 2.40 5.46
CA ARG A 104 -14.54 3.55 6.41
C ARG A 104 -13.94 3.20 7.77
N VAL A 105 -14.19 2.01 8.29
CA VAL A 105 -13.63 1.55 9.57
C VAL A 105 -12.09 1.52 9.51
N ILE A 106 -11.51 0.98 8.43
CA ILE A 106 -10.05 0.98 8.24
C ILE A 106 -9.50 2.41 8.24
N ALA A 107 -10.13 3.31 7.49
CA ALA A 107 -9.70 4.71 7.43
C ALA A 107 -9.74 5.40 8.80
N ILE A 108 -10.85 5.22 9.55
CA ILE A 108 -10.99 5.80 10.89
C ILE A 108 -9.94 5.26 11.85
N ILE A 109 -9.73 3.93 11.89
CA ILE A 109 -8.73 3.32 12.78
C ILE A 109 -7.33 3.83 12.43
N THR A 110 -6.98 3.87 11.13
CA THR A 110 -5.66 4.34 10.68
C THR A 110 -5.41 5.80 11.05
N VAL A 111 -6.39 6.68 10.80
CA VAL A 111 -6.29 8.11 11.13
C VAL A 111 -6.21 8.31 12.63
N THR A 112 -7.07 7.65 13.41
CA THR A 112 -7.06 7.75 14.87
C THR A 112 -5.74 7.27 15.46
N SER A 113 -5.21 6.13 14.99
CA SER A 113 -3.91 5.61 15.40
C SER A 113 -2.78 6.60 15.09
N ASN A 114 -2.84 7.24 13.93
CA ASN A 114 -1.88 8.27 13.53
C ASN A 114 -1.88 9.46 14.51
N PHE A 115 -3.06 9.99 14.83
CA PHE A 115 -3.20 11.07 15.80
C PHE A 115 -2.70 10.69 17.19
N ILE A 116 -3.00 9.47 17.66
CA ILE A 116 -2.50 8.98 18.95
C ILE A 116 -0.99 8.92 18.96
N LEU A 117 -0.36 8.40 17.91
CA LEU A 117 1.10 8.32 17.81
C LEU A 117 1.75 9.71 17.76
N TYR A 118 1.19 10.65 17.00
CA TYR A 118 1.67 12.04 17.01
C TYR A 118 1.52 12.69 18.38
N GLY A 119 0.40 12.46 19.08
CA GLY A 119 0.19 12.96 20.44
C GLY A 119 1.19 12.38 21.45
N PHE A 120 1.50 11.09 21.33
CA PHE A 120 2.45 10.41 22.21
C PHE A 120 3.90 10.92 22.02
N PHE A 121 4.29 11.19 20.77
CA PHE A 121 5.63 11.68 20.45
C PHE A 121 5.72 13.20 20.32
N TYR A 122 4.72 13.95 20.80
CA TYR A 122 4.63 15.41 20.62
C TYR A 122 5.89 16.18 21.03
N ASN A 123 6.56 15.78 22.10
CA ASN A 123 7.77 16.44 22.60
C ASN A 123 9.04 16.14 21.79
N ASN A 124 9.02 15.13 20.93
CA ASN A 124 10.18 14.64 20.16
C ASN A 124 9.82 14.47 18.67
N ILE A 125 9.03 15.39 18.12
CA ILE A 125 8.64 15.34 16.70
C ILE A 125 9.80 15.87 15.87
N ASP A 126 10.55 14.94 15.27
CA ASP A 126 11.51 15.21 14.23
C ASP A 126 11.12 14.45 12.93
N LEU A 127 11.84 14.69 11.85
CA LEU A 127 11.58 13.99 10.57
C LEU A 127 11.72 12.48 10.68
N PHE A 128 12.56 12.00 11.60
CA PHE A 128 12.72 10.57 11.86
C PHE A 128 11.44 9.98 12.46
N THR A 129 10.94 10.59 13.52
CA THR A 129 9.68 10.19 14.19
C THR A 129 8.50 10.22 13.21
N VAL A 130 8.37 11.28 12.39
CA VAL A 130 7.32 11.40 11.37
C VAL A 130 7.38 10.27 10.35
N SER A 131 8.59 9.90 9.88
CA SER A 131 8.75 8.83 8.88
C SER A 131 8.30 7.47 9.41
N TYR A 132 8.61 7.14 10.66
CA TYR A 132 8.21 5.88 11.29
C TYR A 132 6.74 5.85 11.71
N ILE A 133 6.16 6.97 12.15
CA ILE A 133 4.71 7.07 12.37
C ILE A 133 3.95 6.82 11.08
N THR A 134 4.38 7.42 9.96
CA THR A 134 3.78 7.22 8.65
C THR A 134 3.89 5.76 8.21
N LEU A 135 5.07 5.15 8.36
CA LEU A 135 5.30 3.75 8.03
C LEU A 135 4.38 2.83 8.85
N SER A 136 4.32 3.01 10.17
CA SER A 136 3.47 2.20 11.05
C SER A 136 1.99 2.32 10.71
N SER A 137 1.53 3.51 10.32
CA SER A 137 0.15 3.77 9.92
C SER A 137 -0.22 3.03 8.64
N PHE A 138 0.66 3.01 7.63
CA PHE A 138 0.37 2.29 6.40
C PHE A 138 0.51 0.77 6.56
N VAL A 139 1.42 0.28 7.42
CA VAL A 139 1.47 -1.14 7.80
C VAL A 139 0.17 -1.57 8.48
N LEU A 140 -0.36 -0.74 9.38
CA LEU A 140 -1.64 -0.99 10.05
C LEU A 140 -2.79 -0.99 9.04
N ALA A 141 -2.86 0.00 8.15
CA ALA A 141 -3.88 0.07 7.10
C ALA A 141 -3.84 -1.15 6.17
N MET A 142 -2.62 -1.56 5.74
CA MET A 142 -2.42 -2.77 4.94
C MET A 142 -2.89 -4.03 5.68
N SER A 143 -2.53 -4.18 6.95
CA SER A 143 -2.91 -5.35 7.75
C SER A 143 -4.42 -5.48 7.91
N LEU A 144 -5.11 -4.37 8.18
CA LEU A 144 -6.56 -4.33 8.24
C LEU A 144 -7.20 -4.61 6.88
N ALA A 145 -6.67 -4.02 5.81
CA ALA A 145 -7.17 -4.26 4.45
C ALA A 145 -6.95 -5.71 4.02
N PHE A 146 -5.82 -6.33 4.40
CA PHE A 146 -5.57 -7.75 4.18
C PHE A 146 -6.62 -8.61 4.88
N TYR A 147 -6.87 -8.37 6.17
CA TYR A 147 -7.83 -9.14 6.94
C TYR A 147 -9.25 -9.07 6.35
N TYR A 148 -9.73 -7.87 6.08
CA TYR A 148 -11.07 -7.67 5.52
C TYR A 148 -11.14 -8.01 4.02
N GLY A 149 -10.11 -7.67 3.25
CA GLY A 149 -10.05 -7.87 1.80
C GLY A 149 -10.01 -9.35 1.43
N ASN A 150 -9.15 -10.13 2.09
CA ASN A 150 -9.02 -11.56 1.83
C ASN A 150 -10.33 -12.32 2.11
N ASN A 151 -10.99 -12.02 3.23
CA ASN A 151 -12.30 -12.60 3.56
C ASN A 151 -13.37 -12.27 2.52
N ASN A 152 -13.30 -11.07 1.92
CA ASN A 152 -14.25 -10.64 0.90
C ASN A 152 -13.96 -11.26 -0.47
N PHE A 153 -12.70 -11.41 -0.87
CA PHE A 153 -12.33 -12.16 -2.09
C PHE A 153 -12.81 -13.61 -2.02
N CYS A 154 -12.57 -14.29 -0.90
CA CYS A 154 -13.02 -15.66 -0.69
C CYS A 154 -14.56 -15.77 -0.79
N SER A 155 -15.31 -14.83 -0.22
CA SER A 155 -16.77 -14.81 -0.30
C SER A 155 -17.30 -14.58 -1.71
N LEU A 156 -16.65 -13.73 -2.52
CA LEU A 156 -17.02 -13.48 -3.92
C LEU A 156 -16.80 -14.73 -4.78
N GLN A 157 -15.69 -15.43 -4.60
CA GLN A 157 -15.41 -16.66 -5.34
C GLN A 157 -16.38 -17.79 -4.99
N CYS A 158 -16.67 -18.00 -3.70
CA CYS A 158 -17.68 -18.98 -3.28
C CYS A 158 -19.06 -18.72 -3.92
N GLN A 159 -19.41 -17.45 -4.08
CA GLN A 159 -20.68 -17.05 -4.69
C GLN A 159 -20.70 -17.33 -6.20
N THR A 160 -19.61 -17.05 -6.91
CA THR A 160 -19.49 -17.32 -8.35
C THR A 160 -19.45 -18.82 -8.67
N ASP A 161 -18.76 -19.62 -7.83
CA ASP A 161 -18.72 -21.07 -8.01
C ASP A 161 -20.08 -21.73 -7.78
N TRP A 162 -20.89 -21.19 -6.87
CA TRP A 162 -22.27 -21.68 -6.64
C TRP A 162 -23.16 -21.43 -7.87
N PHE A 163 -23.10 -20.25 -8.47
CA PHE A 163 -23.86 -19.93 -9.69
C PHE A 163 -23.43 -20.76 -10.91
N ASN A 164 -22.14 -21.06 -11.03
CA ASN A 164 -21.59 -21.86 -12.14
C ASN A 164 -21.89 -23.38 -12.00
N THR A 165 -22.26 -23.85 -10.82
CA THR A 165 -22.59 -25.27 -10.57
C THR A 165 -24.10 -25.56 -10.60
N HIS A 166 -24.96 -24.54 -10.45
CA HIS A 166 -26.41 -24.72 -10.29
C HIS A 166 -27.24 -23.90 -11.28
N GLY A 167 -26.64 -23.11 -12.15
CA GLY A 167 -27.26 -22.38 -13.28
C GLY A 167 -26.84 -22.98 -14.61
#